data_9e0adc59f199fa0b88e8984a2effb95c
#
_entry.id   9e0adc59f199fa0b88e8984a2effb95c
#
_cell.length_a   1.000
_cell.length_b   1.000
_cell.length_c   1.000
_cell.angle_alpha   90.00
_cell.angle_beta   90.00
_cell.angle_gamma   90.00
#
_symmetry.space_group_name_H-M   'P 1'
#
loop_
_entity.id
_entity.type
_entity.pdbx_description
1 polymer ?
#
loop_
_entity_poly.entity_id
_entity_poly.type
_entity_poly.pdbx_seq_one_letter_code
_entity_poly.pdbx_strand_id
1 'polypeptide(L)'
;MFTCGWVGERYCPGTLNAGRGLRGTLSNVFKILFYTPEIPGNTGNAIRLAAITGAELHLVKPLGFNFDDAHLRRAGLDYHDLAVVTVHETLDDAWQALTPERVFAFTTTASTSYADIEYRPGDVFMFGPESVGLPAEVQQDSHVTERVKIPMKPGRRSLNLANSASIAIFEAWRQNGFEGGAI
;
A
#
# COMPACT_ATOMS: atom_id res chain seq x y z
N MET A 1 -15.60 -26.45 -52.54
CA MET A 1 -14.23 -25.91 -52.53
C MET A 1 -14.37 -24.41 -52.25
N PHE A 2 -14.49 -24.01 -50.98
CA PHE A 2 -14.49 -22.60 -50.57
C PHE A 2 -13.60 -22.47 -49.35
N THR A 3 -12.53 -21.76 -49.53
CA THR A 3 -11.55 -21.39 -48.51
C THR A 3 -12.13 -20.26 -47.65
N CYS A 4 -12.26 -20.48 -46.34
CA CYS A 4 -12.66 -19.47 -45.39
C CYS A 4 -11.41 -18.74 -44.86
N GLY A 5 -11.28 -17.45 -45.20
CA GLY A 5 -10.23 -16.57 -44.72
C GLY A 5 -10.60 -16.03 -43.35
N TRP A 6 -9.65 -16.00 -42.44
CA TRP A 6 -9.71 -15.35 -41.16
C TRP A 6 -9.75 -13.82 -41.34
N VAL A 7 -10.77 -13.15 -40.80
CA VAL A 7 -10.84 -11.68 -40.66
C VAL A 7 -11.01 -11.37 -39.20
N GLY A 8 -10.02 -10.64 -38.65
CA GLY A 8 -9.94 -10.30 -37.23
C GLY A 8 -11.09 -9.39 -36.77
N GLU A 9 -11.69 -9.74 -35.64
CA GLU A 9 -12.71 -8.94 -34.97
C GLU A 9 -12.09 -7.72 -34.29
N ARG A 10 -12.47 -6.53 -34.76
CA ARG A 10 -12.25 -5.26 -34.06
C ARG A 10 -13.34 -5.10 -33.00
N TYR A 11 -12.91 -4.98 -31.76
CA TYR A 11 -13.75 -4.61 -30.63
C TYR A 11 -14.33 -3.19 -30.88
N CYS A 12 -15.66 -3.10 -31.01
CA CYS A 12 -16.38 -1.83 -31.01
C CYS A 12 -16.82 -1.51 -29.58
N PRO A 13 -16.43 -0.37 -28.98
CA PRO A 13 -16.98 0.04 -27.71
C PRO A 13 -18.41 0.55 -27.88
N GLY A 14 -19.35 -0.12 -27.20
CA GLY A 14 -20.75 0.27 -27.15
C GLY A 14 -20.98 1.61 -26.45
N THR A 15 -21.97 2.31 -26.94
CA THR A 15 -22.51 3.62 -26.59
C THR A 15 -22.58 3.92 -25.10
N LEU A 16 -21.96 5.05 -24.72
CA LEU A 16 -22.08 5.72 -23.44
C LEU A 16 -23.53 6.12 -23.13
N ASN A 17 -24.07 5.60 -22.05
CA ASN A 17 -25.28 6.12 -21.43
C ASN A 17 -24.88 7.26 -20.49
N ALA A 18 -25.13 8.49 -20.89
CA ALA A 18 -24.90 9.70 -20.11
C ALA A 18 -25.94 9.79 -18.99
N GLY A 19 -25.49 9.74 -17.74
CA GLY A 19 -26.34 10.14 -16.64
C GLY A 19 -26.12 9.39 -15.33
N ARG A 20 -24.97 9.64 -14.67
CA ARG A 20 -24.91 9.66 -13.20
C ARG A 20 -23.63 10.41 -12.79
N GLY A 21 -23.81 11.40 -11.92
CA GLY A 21 -22.80 12.37 -11.50
C GLY A 21 -21.47 11.75 -11.07
N LEU A 22 -20.41 12.44 -11.39
CA LEU A 22 -19.03 12.27 -10.91
C LEU A 22 -19.00 12.28 -9.38
N ARG A 23 -19.28 11.16 -8.75
CA ARG A 23 -18.66 10.84 -7.48
C ARG A 23 -17.26 10.34 -7.85
N GLY A 24 -16.23 10.99 -7.30
CA GLY A 24 -14.87 10.57 -7.53
C GLY A 24 -14.79 9.05 -7.39
N THR A 25 -14.17 8.41 -8.36
CA THR A 25 -13.80 7.00 -8.27
C THR A 25 -12.91 6.86 -7.04
N LEU A 26 -13.48 6.39 -5.92
CA LEU A 26 -12.70 5.88 -4.82
C LEU A 26 -11.81 4.80 -5.45
N SER A 27 -10.50 5.03 -5.46
CA SER A 27 -9.59 4.00 -5.93
C SER A 27 -9.80 2.78 -5.03
N ASN A 28 -10.15 1.66 -5.63
CA ASN A 28 -10.45 0.41 -4.91
C ASN A 28 -9.16 -0.24 -4.37
N VAL A 29 -8.19 0.58 -3.97
CA VAL A 29 -6.80 0.22 -3.73
C VAL A 29 -6.42 0.56 -2.29
N PHE A 30 -5.79 -0.38 -1.60
CA PHE A 30 -5.16 -0.13 -0.31
C PHE A 30 -3.85 0.65 -0.48
N LYS A 31 -3.49 1.46 0.51
CA LYS A 31 -2.29 2.30 0.46
C LYS A 31 -1.37 1.98 1.62
N ILE A 32 -0.10 1.76 1.32
CA ILE A 32 0.96 1.53 2.30
C ILE A 32 1.74 2.83 2.45
N LEU A 33 1.91 3.34 3.66
CA LEU A 33 2.70 4.52 3.97
C LEU A 33 3.86 4.14 4.89
N PHE A 34 5.09 4.24 4.41
CA PHE A 34 6.30 4.11 5.22
C PHE A 34 6.81 5.48 5.61
N TYR A 35 6.76 5.78 6.89
CA TYR A 35 7.33 7.00 7.45
C TYR A 35 8.81 6.77 7.74
N THR A 36 9.67 7.49 7.05
CA THR A 36 11.14 7.49 7.17
C THR A 36 11.77 6.08 7.21
N PRO A 37 11.54 5.20 6.21
CA PRO A 37 12.09 3.85 6.20
C PRO A 37 13.62 3.89 6.08
N GLU A 38 14.30 2.98 6.81
CA GLU A 38 15.76 2.98 6.96
C GLU A 38 16.45 1.89 6.12
N ILE A 39 15.79 0.76 5.89
CA ILE A 39 16.40 -0.43 5.28
C ILE A 39 15.90 -0.62 3.83
N PRO A 40 16.77 -0.48 2.81
CA PRO A 40 16.37 -0.55 1.41
C PRO A 40 15.73 -1.90 1.03
N GLY A 41 16.17 -3.00 1.64
CA GLY A 41 15.60 -4.33 1.40
C GLY A 41 14.13 -4.46 1.83
N ASN A 42 13.72 -3.76 2.90
CA ASN A 42 12.32 -3.73 3.33
C ASN A 42 11.45 -2.96 2.33
N THR A 43 11.94 -1.82 1.86
CA THR A 43 11.27 -1.05 0.82
C THR A 43 11.15 -1.83 -0.48
N GLY A 44 12.21 -2.54 -0.89
CA GLY A 44 12.19 -3.42 -2.06
C GLY A 44 11.14 -4.53 -1.97
N ASN A 45 10.99 -5.16 -0.80
CA ASN A 45 9.96 -6.17 -0.58
C ASN A 45 8.55 -5.55 -0.56
N ALA A 46 8.40 -4.33 -0.03
CA ALA A 46 7.11 -3.63 -0.02
C ALA A 46 6.69 -3.18 -1.45
N ILE A 47 7.64 -2.83 -2.31
CA ILE A 47 7.38 -2.54 -3.73
C ILE A 47 6.79 -3.79 -4.41
N ARG A 48 7.39 -4.97 -4.20
CA ARG A 48 6.84 -6.22 -4.72
C ARG A 48 5.46 -6.53 -4.16
N LEU A 49 5.28 -6.35 -2.85
CA LEU A 49 3.97 -6.52 -2.22
C LEU A 49 2.93 -5.64 -2.91
N ALA A 50 3.23 -4.36 -3.10
CA ALA A 50 2.35 -3.41 -3.76
C ALA A 50 2.00 -3.86 -5.20
N ALA A 51 3.01 -4.25 -5.98
CA ALA A 51 2.82 -4.72 -7.35
C ALA A 51 1.92 -5.97 -7.44
N ILE A 52 2.07 -6.95 -6.55
CA ILE A 52 1.27 -8.20 -6.59
C ILE A 52 -0.13 -8.06 -6.00
N THR A 53 -0.36 -7.08 -5.13
CA THR A 53 -1.66 -6.87 -4.47
C THR A 53 -2.47 -5.73 -5.09
N GLY A 54 -1.86 -4.95 -5.98
CA GLY A 54 -2.45 -3.73 -6.53
C GLY A 54 -2.49 -2.56 -5.53
N ALA A 55 -1.81 -2.66 -4.40
CA ALA A 55 -1.69 -1.56 -3.44
C ALA A 55 -0.76 -0.46 -3.97
N GLU A 56 -0.90 0.75 -3.44
CA GLU A 56 0.04 1.86 -3.65
C GLU A 56 1.04 1.93 -2.50
N LEU A 57 2.32 2.21 -2.79
CA LEU A 57 3.35 2.42 -1.78
C LEU A 57 3.79 3.88 -1.74
N HIS A 58 3.70 4.49 -0.58
CA HIS A 58 4.11 5.86 -0.31
C HIS A 58 5.25 5.86 0.70
N LEU A 59 6.31 6.61 0.41
CA LEU A 59 7.48 6.74 1.25
C LEU A 59 7.62 8.20 1.67
N VAL A 60 7.80 8.46 2.96
CA VAL A 60 8.06 9.81 3.49
C VAL A 60 9.53 9.93 3.86
N LYS A 61 10.19 10.97 3.39
CA LYS A 61 11.59 11.27 3.71
C LYS A 61 11.76 11.71 5.19
N PRO A 62 13.02 11.63 5.75
CA PRO A 62 14.23 11.13 5.09
C PRO A 62 14.20 9.61 4.92
N LEU A 63 14.80 9.12 3.81
CA LEU A 63 15.03 7.71 3.63
C LEU A 63 16.44 7.36 4.15
N GLY A 64 16.60 6.24 4.85
CA GLY A 64 17.91 5.76 5.30
C GLY A 64 18.81 5.23 4.18
N PHE A 65 18.40 5.39 2.93
CA PHE A 65 19.08 4.91 1.72
C PHE A 65 18.82 5.83 0.53
N ASN A 66 19.68 5.71 -0.49
CA ASN A 66 19.43 6.38 -1.77
C ASN A 66 18.40 5.57 -2.57
N PHE A 67 17.30 6.23 -2.92
CA PHE A 67 16.27 5.66 -3.80
C PHE A 67 16.73 5.86 -5.25
N ASP A 68 17.76 5.11 -5.66
CA ASP A 68 18.30 5.12 -7.01
C ASP A 68 18.05 3.80 -7.74
N ASP A 69 18.05 3.86 -9.06
CA ASP A 69 17.78 2.72 -9.93
C ASP A 69 18.74 1.53 -9.69
N ALA A 70 19.96 1.77 -9.20
CA ALA A 70 20.96 0.73 -9.04
C ALA A 70 20.64 -0.19 -7.84
N HIS A 71 20.13 0.36 -6.75
CA HIS A 71 19.71 -0.40 -5.57
C HIS A 71 18.40 -1.16 -5.83
N LEU A 72 17.48 -0.55 -6.55
CA LEU A 72 16.20 -1.15 -6.94
C LEU A 72 16.40 -2.33 -7.91
N ARG A 73 17.28 -2.19 -8.89
CA ARG A 73 17.63 -3.29 -9.81
C ARG A 73 18.30 -4.48 -9.10
N ARG A 74 19.15 -4.22 -8.08
CA ARG A 74 19.73 -5.29 -7.26
C ARG A 74 18.69 -6.06 -6.45
N ALA A 75 17.58 -5.42 -6.10
CA ALA A 75 16.43 -6.06 -5.48
C ALA A 75 15.57 -6.86 -6.48
N GLY A 76 15.94 -6.88 -7.79
CA GLY A 76 15.22 -7.57 -8.83
C GLY A 76 13.88 -6.92 -9.18
N LEU A 77 13.77 -5.60 -8.97
CA LEU A 77 12.61 -4.80 -9.33
C LEU A 77 12.75 -4.30 -10.75
N ASP A 78 11.68 -4.36 -11.52
CA ASP A 78 11.61 -3.79 -12.86
C ASP A 78 10.86 -2.45 -12.87
N TYR A 79 10.77 -1.81 -14.04
CA TYR A 79 10.08 -0.53 -14.20
C TYR A 79 8.58 -0.61 -13.89
N HIS A 80 7.96 -1.77 -14.06
CA HIS A 80 6.53 -1.95 -13.78
C HIS A 80 6.28 -2.00 -12.27
N ASP A 81 7.18 -2.61 -11.50
CA ASP A 81 7.10 -2.65 -10.03
C ASP A 81 7.21 -1.25 -9.41
N LEU A 82 8.00 -0.36 -10.03
CA LEU A 82 8.20 1.02 -9.54
C LEU A 82 7.01 1.96 -9.79
N ALA A 83 6.12 1.61 -10.70
CA ALA A 83 4.96 2.45 -11.03
C ALA A 83 3.98 2.67 -9.86
N VAL A 84 4.06 1.83 -8.83
CA VAL A 84 3.20 1.90 -7.63
C VAL A 84 3.82 2.67 -6.47
N VAL A 85 4.99 3.30 -6.64
CA VAL A 85 5.73 3.99 -5.57
C VAL A 85 5.72 5.49 -5.74
N THR A 86 5.34 6.19 -4.67
CA THR A 86 5.43 7.66 -4.59
C THR A 86 6.29 8.06 -3.40
N VAL A 87 7.24 8.99 -3.60
CA VAL A 87 8.10 9.53 -2.54
C VAL A 87 7.65 10.95 -2.21
N HIS A 88 7.45 11.23 -0.93
CA HIS A 88 7.03 12.53 -0.40
C HIS A 88 8.18 13.17 0.39
N GLU A 89 8.33 14.49 0.29
CA GLU A 89 9.33 15.22 1.07
C GLU A 89 8.97 15.26 2.55
N THR A 90 7.69 15.44 2.87
CA THR A 90 7.16 15.53 4.23
C THR A 90 5.94 14.64 4.41
N LEU A 91 5.52 14.42 5.66
CA LEU A 91 4.27 13.73 5.98
C LEU A 91 3.05 14.54 5.53
N ASP A 92 3.12 15.86 5.61
CA ASP A 92 2.04 16.75 5.14
C ASP A 92 1.85 16.64 3.63
N ASP A 93 2.94 16.54 2.84
CA ASP A 93 2.85 16.29 1.40
C ASP A 93 2.17 14.93 1.11
N ALA A 94 2.47 13.93 1.93
CA ALA A 94 1.81 12.63 1.82
C ALA A 94 0.30 12.73 2.11
N TRP A 95 -0.10 13.47 3.15
CA TRP A 95 -1.52 13.69 3.47
C TRP A 95 -2.26 14.42 2.35
N GLN A 96 -1.64 15.44 1.77
CA GLN A 96 -2.22 16.18 0.65
C GLN A 96 -2.42 15.28 -0.60
N ALA A 97 -1.46 14.42 -0.88
CA ALA A 97 -1.54 13.52 -2.04
C ALA A 97 -2.52 12.36 -1.81
N LEU A 98 -2.51 11.78 -0.62
CA LEU A 98 -3.34 10.62 -0.26
C LEU A 98 -4.80 10.99 -0.03
N THR A 99 -5.08 12.18 0.51
CA THR A 99 -6.42 12.61 0.96
C THR A 99 -7.16 11.48 1.69
N PRO A 100 -6.57 10.90 2.76
CA PRO A 100 -7.06 9.67 3.35
C PRO A 100 -8.36 9.90 4.13
N GLU A 101 -9.33 8.98 4.00
CA GLU A 101 -10.50 8.94 4.88
C GLU A 101 -10.16 8.23 6.19
N ARG A 102 -9.34 7.17 6.14
CA ARG A 102 -8.92 6.40 7.29
C ARG A 102 -7.45 6.03 7.22
N VAL A 103 -6.76 6.21 8.33
CA VAL A 103 -5.34 5.85 8.49
C VAL A 103 -5.19 4.95 9.71
N PHE A 104 -4.57 3.79 9.52
CA PHE A 104 -4.26 2.84 10.58
C PHE A 104 -2.76 2.86 10.87
N ALA A 105 -2.39 3.36 12.03
CA ALA A 105 -1.00 3.44 12.47
C ALA A 105 -0.57 2.14 13.16
N PHE A 106 0.33 1.38 12.52
CA PHE A 106 0.83 0.12 13.05
C PHE A 106 1.94 0.36 14.06
N THR A 107 1.68 0.03 15.31
CA THR A 107 2.63 0.20 16.42
C THR A 107 2.51 -0.94 17.43
N THR A 108 3.63 -1.30 18.06
CA THR A 108 3.67 -2.35 19.09
C THR A 108 3.00 -1.93 20.40
N THR A 109 2.79 -0.63 20.60
CA THR A 109 2.17 -0.04 21.81
C THR A 109 0.66 0.10 21.73
N ALA A 110 0.04 -0.19 20.60
CA ALA A 110 -1.42 -0.16 20.47
C ALA A 110 -2.10 -1.24 21.33
N SER A 111 -3.36 -0.98 21.68
CA SER A 111 -4.24 -1.95 22.37
C SER A 111 -5.10 -2.74 21.39
N THR A 112 -5.49 -2.14 20.27
CA THR A 112 -6.37 -2.72 19.27
C THR A 112 -5.62 -3.69 18.37
N SER A 113 -6.15 -4.89 18.19
CA SER A 113 -5.60 -5.86 17.22
C SER A 113 -5.94 -5.43 15.80
N TYR A 114 -4.97 -5.56 14.88
CA TYR A 114 -5.20 -5.29 13.46
C TYR A 114 -6.31 -6.18 12.86
N ALA A 115 -6.53 -7.37 13.43
CA ALA A 115 -7.54 -8.32 12.97
C ALA A 115 -8.96 -7.95 13.42
N ASP A 116 -9.11 -7.00 14.36
CA ASP A 116 -10.41 -6.53 14.84
C ASP A 116 -10.96 -5.37 14.00
N ILE A 117 -10.20 -4.91 13.00
CA ILE A 117 -10.59 -3.83 12.11
C ILE A 117 -11.30 -4.38 10.87
N GLU A 118 -12.42 -3.77 10.52
CA GLU A 118 -13.08 -3.96 9.22
C GLU A 118 -12.46 -3.01 8.19
N TYR A 119 -11.53 -3.53 7.37
CA TYR A 119 -10.81 -2.75 6.36
C TYR A 119 -11.65 -2.52 5.10
N ARG A 120 -11.42 -1.35 4.48
CA ARG A 120 -12.12 -0.93 3.26
C ARG A 120 -11.13 -0.40 2.22
N PRO A 121 -11.40 -0.55 0.94
CA PRO A 121 -10.63 0.09 -0.11
C PRO A 121 -10.44 1.59 0.16
N GLY A 122 -9.22 2.10 -0.08
CA GLY A 122 -8.83 3.47 0.25
C GLY A 122 -8.16 3.64 1.61
N ASP A 123 -8.21 2.63 2.50
CA ASP A 123 -7.52 2.67 3.79
C ASP A 123 -6.01 2.78 3.62
N VAL A 124 -5.40 3.59 4.48
CA VAL A 124 -3.95 3.80 4.55
C VAL A 124 -3.37 3.05 5.74
N PHE A 125 -2.36 2.23 5.49
CA PHE A 125 -1.62 1.46 6.49
C PHE A 125 -0.27 2.13 6.72
N MET A 126 -0.11 2.81 7.86
CA MET A 126 1.08 3.57 8.18
C MET A 126 2.02 2.79 9.11
N PHE A 127 3.29 2.76 8.74
CA PHE A 127 4.37 2.11 9.48
C PHE A 127 5.53 3.07 9.68
N GLY A 128 6.22 2.96 10.82
CA GLY A 128 7.39 3.79 11.14
C GLY A 128 8.72 3.16 10.73
N PRO A 129 9.83 3.89 10.99
CA PRO A 129 11.19 3.39 10.78
C PRO A 129 11.45 2.12 11.59
N GLU A 130 12.33 1.28 11.06
CA GLU A 130 12.61 -0.06 11.61
C GLU A 130 13.26 -0.03 12.99
N SER A 131 14.05 1.01 13.28
CA SER A 131 14.80 1.10 14.52
C SER A 131 13.96 1.50 15.73
N VAL A 132 13.03 2.44 15.58
CA VAL A 132 12.28 3.06 16.69
C VAL A 132 10.75 2.98 16.53
N GLY A 133 10.24 2.59 15.37
CA GLY A 133 8.81 2.59 15.07
C GLY A 133 8.26 4.01 14.86
N LEU A 134 6.94 4.17 14.81
CA LEU A 134 6.30 5.48 14.64
C LEU A 134 6.56 6.37 15.86
N PRO A 135 7.07 7.62 15.69
CA PRO A 135 7.16 8.60 16.75
C PRO A 135 5.80 8.90 17.38
N ALA A 136 5.79 9.30 18.65
CA ALA A 136 4.55 9.52 19.40
C ALA A 136 3.69 10.62 18.77
N GLU A 137 4.30 11.69 18.28
CA GLU A 137 3.65 12.80 17.59
C GLU A 137 2.98 12.34 16.28
N VAL A 138 3.60 11.43 15.53
CA VAL A 138 3.04 10.86 14.31
C VAL A 138 1.89 9.90 14.63
N GLN A 139 1.99 9.14 15.73
CA GLN A 139 0.90 8.28 16.19
C GLN A 139 -0.34 9.06 16.64
N GLN A 140 -0.17 10.33 17.01
CA GLN A 140 -1.22 11.24 17.47
C GLN A 140 -1.67 12.24 16.39
N ASP A 141 -1.15 12.09 15.16
CA ASP A 141 -1.56 12.93 14.04
C ASP A 141 -3.07 12.85 13.82
N SER A 142 -3.68 13.99 13.49
CA SER A 142 -5.14 14.10 13.33
C SER A 142 -5.72 13.23 12.19
N HIS A 143 -4.89 12.79 11.23
CA HIS A 143 -5.30 11.86 10.18
C HIS A 143 -5.37 10.41 10.66
N VAL A 144 -4.70 10.07 11.78
CA VAL A 144 -4.72 8.70 12.32
C VAL A 144 -6.09 8.38 12.90
N THR A 145 -6.77 7.43 12.27
CA THR A 145 -8.09 6.95 12.70
C THR A 145 -7.96 6.02 13.90
N GLU A 146 -7.01 5.09 13.85
CA GLU A 146 -6.81 4.10 14.91
C GLU A 146 -5.36 3.62 14.92
N ARG A 147 -4.85 3.32 16.12
CA ARG A 147 -3.56 2.66 16.33
C ARG A 147 -3.80 1.17 16.50
N VAL A 148 -3.12 0.37 15.69
CA VAL A 148 -3.31 -1.08 15.66
C VAL A 148 -2.00 -1.82 15.82
N LYS A 149 -2.06 -3.05 16.31
CA LYS A 149 -0.88 -3.92 16.42
C LYS A 149 -1.12 -5.29 15.81
N ILE A 150 -0.04 -5.88 15.29
CA ILE A 150 0.03 -7.30 14.98
C ILE A 150 0.38 -8.03 16.28
N PRO A 151 -0.42 -9.00 16.74
CA PRO A 151 -0.15 -9.73 17.97
C PRO A 151 1.19 -10.47 17.93
N MET A 152 1.95 -10.37 19.01
CA MET A 152 3.24 -11.04 19.17
C MET A 152 3.30 -11.70 20.55
N LYS A 153 4.12 -12.76 20.67
CA LYS A 153 4.40 -13.36 21.98
C LYS A 153 5.15 -12.38 22.88
N PRO A 154 4.88 -12.34 24.19
CA PRO A 154 5.53 -11.45 25.13
C PRO A 154 7.07 -11.54 25.06
N GLY A 155 7.75 -10.43 25.29
CA GLY A 155 9.21 -10.34 25.30
C GLY A 155 9.87 -10.39 23.92
N ARG A 156 9.12 -10.31 22.84
CA ARG A 156 9.66 -10.23 21.47
C ARG A 156 9.76 -8.79 20.99
N ARG A 157 10.76 -8.55 20.10
CA ARG A 157 10.92 -7.27 19.39
C ARG A 157 9.81 -7.11 18.34
N SER A 158 9.83 -6.00 17.64
CA SER A 158 8.96 -5.74 16.49
C SER A 158 9.16 -6.77 15.37
N LEU A 159 8.11 -6.97 14.58
CA LEU A 159 8.18 -7.71 13.33
C LEU A 159 8.92 -6.86 12.26
N ASN A 160 9.51 -7.52 11.27
CA ASN A 160 10.12 -6.85 10.12
C ASN A 160 9.07 -5.96 9.40
N LEU A 161 9.48 -4.78 8.93
CA LEU A 161 8.61 -3.77 8.33
C LEU A 161 7.82 -4.32 7.13
N ALA A 162 8.50 -4.93 6.16
CA ALA A 162 7.84 -5.48 4.97
C ALA A 162 6.91 -6.66 5.33
N ASN A 163 7.28 -7.48 6.31
CA ASN A 163 6.42 -8.56 6.78
C ASN A 163 5.16 -7.99 7.46
N SER A 164 5.30 -6.92 8.26
CA SER A 164 4.16 -6.24 8.87
C SER A 164 3.20 -5.69 7.84
N ALA A 165 3.72 -5.03 6.81
CA ALA A 165 2.93 -4.52 5.70
C ALA A 165 2.23 -5.67 4.94
N SER A 166 2.93 -6.78 4.70
CA SER A 166 2.35 -7.95 4.03
C SER A 166 1.18 -8.54 4.81
N ILE A 167 1.33 -8.71 6.11
CA ILE A 167 0.26 -9.24 6.99
C ILE A 167 -0.96 -8.31 6.92
N ALA A 168 -0.76 -7.00 7.04
CA ALA A 168 -1.83 -6.02 7.05
C ALA A 168 -2.58 -5.97 5.72
N ILE A 169 -1.86 -5.89 4.60
CA ILE A 169 -2.44 -5.82 3.26
C ILE A 169 -3.16 -7.10 2.89
N PHE A 170 -2.59 -8.27 3.16
CA PHE A 170 -3.24 -9.54 2.87
C PHE A 170 -4.48 -9.77 3.73
N GLU A 171 -4.51 -9.32 4.99
CA GLU A 171 -5.72 -9.36 5.81
C GLU A 171 -6.81 -8.45 5.24
N ALA A 172 -6.47 -7.21 4.89
CA ALA A 172 -7.41 -6.28 4.29
C ALA A 172 -7.95 -6.80 2.95
N TRP A 173 -7.08 -7.33 2.11
CA TRP A 173 -7.47 -7.92 0.83
C TRP A 173 -8.33 -9.17 0.99
N ARG A 174 -8.01 -10.04 1.98
CA ARG A 174 -8.85 -11.20 2.35
C ARG A 174 -10.26 -10.79 2.75
N GLN A 175 -10.40 -9.74 3.59
CA GLN A 175 -11.70 -9.21 4.01
C GLN A 175 -12.52 -8.69 2.82
N ASN A 176 -11.85 -8.24 1.77
CA ASN A 176 -12.46 -7.74 0.53
C ASN A 176 -12.48 -8.80 -0.59
N GLY A 177 -12.45 -10.09 -0.22
CA GLY A 177 -12.66 -11.22 -1.14
C GLY A 177 -11.54 -11.44 -2.15
N PHE A 178 -10.33 -10.91 -1.92
CA PHE A 178 -9.20 -10.94 -2.86
C PHE A 178 -9.56 -10.41 -4.25
N GLU A 179 -10.34 -9.33 -4.31
CA GLU A 179 -10.79 -8.74 -5.56
C GLU A 179 -9.61 -8.49 -6.51
N GLY A 180 -9.74 -8.90 -7.77
CA GLY A 180 -8.69 -8.83 -8.79
C GLY A 180 -7.58 -9.87 -8.67
N GLY A 181 -7.57 -10.70 -7.63
CA GLY A 181 -6.61 -11.80 -7.46
C GLY A 181 -6.95 -13.00 -8.36
N ALA A 182 -5.90 -13.71 -8.82
CA ALA A 182 -6.05 -14.99 -9.51
C ALA A 182 -5.82 -16.14 -8.52
N ILE A 183 -6.71 -17.14 -8.50
CA ILE A 183 -6.61 -18.37 -7.72
C ILE A 183 -6.56 -19.54 -8.69
#